data_588b3be1368e0e491240a4df65c9028b
#
_entry.id   588b3be1368e0e491240a4df65c9028b
#
_cell.length_a   1.000
_cell.length_b   1.000
_cell.length_c   1.000
_cell.angle_alpha   90.00
_cell.angle_beta   90.00
_cell.angle_gamma   90.00
#
_symmetry.space_group_name_H-M   'P 1'
#
loop_
_entity.id
_entity.type
_entity.pdbx_description
1 polymer ?
#
loop_
_entity_poly.entity_id
_entity_poly.type
_entity_poly.pdbx_seq_one_letter_code
_entity_poly.pdbx_strand_id
1 'polypeptide(L)'
;GAGPSDHKAITIGDRTVMIPVHTAPSFDSPYLVEAPDDTGAARVTRDGAEVAQVRFPTKAKFYQRKTADGIPYSHIAALHSRDVLATTVLQTCIRYESRKKTCQFCSIGQSLAAGRTIAHKTPAQLAEVAKAAVELDGVTHMVLTTGTPAGKDRGAKVLCESAEAIKAAVDLPLQGQCEPPEDDAWHQRMFDAGIDTLGMHLEAVTPEVRERIMPGKASVPL
;
A
#
# COMPACT_ATOMS: atom_id res chain seq x y z
N GLY A 1 -2.56 2.10 -0.71
CA GLY A 1 -3.67 1.24 -0.90
C GLY A 1 -3.33 0.06 -1.77
N ALA A 2 -3.29 -1.11 -1.17
CA ALA A 2 -3.12 -2.31 -1.93
C ALA A 2 -4.30 -2.50 -2.89
N GLY A 3 -4.06 -3.08 -4.04
CA GLY A 3 -5.07 -3.64 -4.91
C GLY A 3 -5.93 -4.68 -4.18
N PRO A 4 -6.85 -5.34 -4.87
CA PRO A 4 -7.62 -6.44 -4.29
C PRO A 4 -6.60 -7.47 -3.78
N SER A 5 -6.59 -7.66 -2.46
CA SER A 5 -5.63 -8.55 -1.83
C SER A 5 -6.22 -9.96 -1.81
N ASP A 6 -5.64 -10.84 -2.61
CA ASP A 6 -5.90 -12.27 -2.55
C ASP A 6 -5.09 -12.94 -1.44
N HIS A 7 -4.47 -12.13 -0.60
CA HIS A 7 -3.65 -12.57 0.52
C HIS A 7 -4.18 -12.01 1.83
N LYS A 8 -3.97 -12.76 2.91
CA LYS A 8 -4.27 -12.34 4.28
C LYS A 8 -3.03 -12.53 5.16
N ALA A 9 -2.79 -11.54 6.02
CA ALA A 9 -1.82 -11.72 7.09
C ALA A 9 -2.44 -12.62 8.18
N ILE A 10 -1.69 -13.61 8.64
CA ILE A 10 -2.02 -14.41 9.84
C ILE A 10 -0.80 -14.50 10.73
N THR A 11 -1.02 -14.60 12.02
CA THR A 11 0.05 -14.83 13.01
C THR A 11 -0.02 -16.27 13.51
N ILE A 12 1.10 -16.98 13.47
CA ILE A 12 1.29 -18.35 13.96
C ILE A 12 2.39 -18.25 15.03
N GLY A 13 2.05 -18.47 16.29
CA GLY A 13 2.98 -18.23 17.40
C GLY A 13 3.41 -16.75 17.44
N ASP A 14 4.69 -16.48 17.25
CA ASP A 14 5.32 -15.15 17.23
C ASP A 14 5.51 -14.56 15.80
N ARG A 15 5.20 -15.33 14.75
CA ARG A 15 5.46 -14.97 13.36
C ARG A 15 4.20 -14.57 12.62
N THR A 16 4.28 -13.47 11.89
CA THR A 16 3.23 -13.05 10.94
C THR A 16 3.65 -13.40 9.53
N VAL A 17 2.78 -14.08 8.80
CA VAL A 17 2.99 -14.50 7.42
C VAL A 17 1.81 -14.06 6.54
N MET A 18 2.07 -13.85 5.26
CA MET A 18 1.03 -13.59 4.27
C MET A 18 0.65 -14.90 3.60
N ILE A 19 -0.63 -15.26 3.63
CA ILE A 19 -1.14 -16.46 2.97
C ILE A 19 -2.06 -16.09 1.81
N PRO A 20 -2.02 -16.82 0.68
CA PRO A 20 -3.00 -16.68 -0.39
C PRO A 20 -4.33 -17.29 0.04
N VAL A 21 -5.44 -16.58 -0.18
CA VAL A 21 -6.78 -17.02 0.26
C VAL A 21 -7.82 -17.08 -0.85
N HIS A 22 -7.58 -16.43 -1.99
CA HIS A 22 -8.52 -16.38 -3.11
C HIS A 22 -7.80 -16.49 -4.46
N THR A 23 -6.75 -17.28 -4.53
CA THR A 23 -6.04 -17.57 -5.79
C THR A 23 -6.47 -18.94 -6.29
N ALA A 24 -6.43 -19.16 -7.61
CA ALA A 24 -6.77 -20.46 -8.17
C ALA A 24 -6.03 -21.64 -7.49
N PRO A 25 -4.70 -21.54 -7.24
CA PRO A 25 -4.00 -22.61 -6.51
C PRO A 25 -4.46 -22.82 -5.07
N SER A 26 -5.06 -21.82 -4.41
CA SER A 26 -5.53 -21.98 -3.03
C SER A 26 -6.82 -22.79 -2.93
N PHE A 27 -7.60 -22.94 -4.00
CA PHE A 27 -8.80 -23.76 -4.00
C PHE A 27 -8.48 -25.26 -4.01
N ASP A 28 -7.31 -25.65 -4.50
CA ASP A 28 -6.84 -27.04 -4.51
C ASP A 28 -5.98 -27.38 -3.29
N SER A 29 -5.85 -26.45 -2.34
CA SER A 29 -5.06 -26.64 -1.12
C SER A 29 -5.75 -27.65 -0.18
N PRO A 30 -5.01 -28.64 0.36
CA PRO A 30 -5.54 -29.51 1.41
C PRO A 30 -5.70 -28.80 2.75
N TYR A 31 -5.20 -27.55 2.85
CA TYR A 31 -5.31 -26.75 4.06
C TYR A 31 -6.51 -25.80 3.97
N LEU A 32 -7.29 -25.78 5.04
CA LEU A 32 -8.41 -24.87 5.22
C LEU A 32 -8.13 -23.95 6.42
N VAL A 33 -8.30 -22.66 6.24
CA VAL A 33 -8.33 -21.69 7.35
C VAL A 33 -9.78 -21.41 7.68
N GLU A 34 -10.19 -21.72 8.89
CA GLU A 34 -11.56 -21.46 9.35
C GLU A 34 -11.82 -19.96 9.51
N ALA A 35 -13.09 -19.57 9.57
CA ALA A 35 -13.45 -18.20 9.87
C ALA A 35 -12.95 -17.83 11.28
N PRO A 36 -12.34 -16.64 11.45
CA PRO A 36 -11.91 -16.20 12.77
C PRO A 36 -13.10 -15.92 13.69
N ASP A 37 -12.89 -16.15 14.98
CA ASP A 37 -13.81 -15.70 16.01
C ASP A 37 -13.70 -14.18 16.26
N ASP A 38 -14.46 -13.66 17.22
CA ASP A 38 -14.48 -12.23 17.55
C ASP A 38 -13.13 -11.71 18.09
N THR A 39 -12.23 -12.58 18.52
CA THR A 39 -10.86 -12.25 18.95
C THR A 39 -9.86 -12.29 17.80
N GLY A 40 -10.28 -12.73 16.62
CA GLY A 40 -9.43 -12.97 15.47
C GLY A 40 -8.73 -14.34 15.49
N ALA A 41 -9.01 -15.20 16.47
CA ALA A 41 -8.46 -16.54 16.52
C ALA A 41 -9.18 -17.47 15.52
N ALA A 42 -8.41 -18.31 14.85
CA ALA A 42 -8.91 -19.30 13.89
C ALA A 42 -8.03 -20.55 13.89
N ARG A 43 -8.55 -21.63 13.35
CA ARG A 43 -7.82 -22.88 13.16
C ARG A 43 -7.43 -23.06 11.71
N VAL A 44 -6.27 -23.64 11.50
CA VAL A 44 -5.86 -24.20 10.20
C VAL A 44 -6.03 -25.72 10.31
N THR A 45 -6.78 -26.28 9.39
CA THR A 45 -6.98 -27.73 9.32
C THR A 45 -6.38 -28.30 8.04
N ARG A 46 -6.00 -29.57 8.07
CA ARG A 46 -5.64 -30.37 6.92
C ARG A 46 -6.42 -31.67 6.98
N ASP A 47 -7.19 -31.97 5.93
CA ASP A 47 -8.02 -33.15 5.85
C ASP A 47 -8.94 -33.29 7.08
N GLY A 48 -9.43 -32.16 7.63
CA GLY A 48 -10.28 -32.07 8.81
C GLY A 48 -9.56 -32.12 10.16
N ALA A 49 -8.25 -32.40 10.20
CA ALA A 49 -7.46 -32.40 11.43
C ALA A 49 -6.83 -31.03 11.68
N GLU A 50 -6.91 -30.50 12.91
CA GLU A 50 -6.24 -29.25 13.28
C GLU A 50 -4.72 -29.42 13.20
N VAL A 51 -4.06 -28.49 12.49
CA VAL A 51 -2.60 -28.47 12.33
C VAL A 51 -1.96 -27.23 12.96
N ALA A 52 -2.71 -26.16 13.11
CA ALA A 52 -2.22 -24.94 13.76
C ALA A 52 -3.38 -24.07 14.25
N GLN A 53 -3.11 -23.31 15.30
CA GLN A 53 -3.91 -22.16 15.70
C GLN A 53 -3.25 -20.88 15.17
N VAL A 54 -4.07 -20.02 14.60
CA VAL A 54 -3.62 -18.78 13.99
C VAL A 54 -4.44 -17.61 14.49
N ARG A 55 -3.90 -16.41 14.33
CA ARG A 55 -4.65 -15.20 14.65
C ARG A 55 -4.63 -14.26 13.45
N PHE A 56 -5.82 -13.84 13.05
CA PHE A 56 -5.96 -12.74 12.08
C PHE A 56 -5.70 -11.40 12.77
N PRO A 57 -5.18 -10.41 12.04
CA PRO A 57 -5.09 -9.03 12.55
C PRO A 57 -6.49 -8.54 12.93
N THR A 58 -6.61 -7.90 14.07
CA THR A 58 -7.83 -7.18 14.43
C THR A 58 -8.06 -6.05 13.45
N LYS A 59 -9.33 -5.73 13.18
CA LYS A 59 -9.66 -4.61 12.33
C LYS A 59 -9.16 -3.32 12.99
N ALA A 60 -8.39 -2.52 12.25
CA ALA A 60 -7.82 -1.29 12.77
C ALA A 60 -8.92 -0.35 13.29
N LYS A 61 -8.71 0.24 14.47
CA LYS A 61 -9.69 1.12 15.13
C LYS A 61 -9.92 2.40 14.35
N PHE A 62 -8.88 2.96 13.72
CA PHE A 62 -9.02 4.17 12.91
C PHE A 62 -9.95 3.98 11.71
N TYR A 63 -10.20 2.75 11.21
CA TYR A 63 -11.16 2.50 10.13
C TYR A 63 -12.60 2.88 10.46
N GLN A 64 -12.94 3.06 11.74
CA GLN A 64 -14.26 3.49 12.16
C GLN A 64 -14.49 4.99 12.00
N ARG A 65 -13.45 5.76 11.68
CA ARG A 65 -13.50 7.20 11.50
C ARG A 65 -13.66 7.62 10.04
N LYS A 66 -14.00 8.87 9.87
CA LYS A 66 -14.05 9.55 8.58
C LYS A 66 -13.25 10.83 8.66
N THR A 67 -12.70 11.28 7.53
CA THR A 67 -12.05 12.57 7.40
C THR A 67 -13.03 13.72 7.62
N ALA A 68 -12.53 14.92 7.84
CA ALA A 68 -13.35 16.12 8.00
C ALA A 68 -14.31 16.35 6.82
N ASP A 69 -13.94 15.93 5.62
CA ASP A 69 -14.76 15.97 4.41
C ASP A 69 -15.61 14.70 4.18
N GLY A 70 -15.68 13.80 5.16
CA GLY A 70 -16.58 12.66 5.20
C GLY A 70 -16.08 11.37 4.53
N ILE A 71 -14.82 11.30 4.08
CA ILE A 71 -14.25 10.11 3.45
C ILE A 71 -13.87 9.09 4.54
N PRO A 72 -14.26 7.80 4.43
CA PRO A 72 -13.83 6.78 5.37
C PRO A 72 -12.30 6.67 5.42
N TYR A 73 -11.70 6.61 6.61
CA TYR A 73 -10.25 6.51 6.77
C TYR A 73 -9.67 5.27 6.08
N SER A 74 -10.42 4.17 6.01
CA SER A 74 -10.05 2.96 5.28
C SER A 74 -9.89 3.18 3.76
N HIS A 75 -10.47 4.25 3.20
CA HIS A 75 -10.28 4.64 1.79
C HIS A 75 -9.04 5.52 1.60
N ILE A 76 -8.51 6.09 2.66
CA ILE A 76 -7.31 6.93 2.63
C ILE A 76 -6.07 6.08 2.82
N ALA A 77 -6.02 5.23 3.86
CA ALA A 77 -4.87 4.38 4.14
C ALA A 77 -5.29 3.03 4.72
N ALA A 78 -4.41 2.05 4.59
CA ALA A 78 -4.61 0.71 5.11
C ALA A 78 -3.50 0.34 6.10
N LEU A 79 -3.88 -0.35 7.18
CA LEU A 79 -2.92 -0.98 8.08
C LEU A 79 -2.36 -2.25 7.42
N HIS A 80 -1.06 -2.28 7.21
CA HIS A 80 -0.32 -3.44 6.77
C HIS A 80 0.36 -4.10 7.98
N SER A 81 0.17 -5.41 8.12
CA SER A 81 0.68 -6.15 9.27
C SER A 81 0.12 -5.57 10.59
N ARG A 82 0.96 -5.17 11.53
CA ARG A 82 0.56 -4.70 12.86
C ARG A 82 0.65 -3.18 13.02
N ASP A 83 1.63 -2.56 12.38
CA ASP A 83 2.09 -1.23 12.72
C ASP A 83 2.56 -0.39 11.53
N VAL A 84 2.35 -0.87 10.31
CA VAL A 84 2.70 -0.15 9.09
C VAL A 84 1.45 0.46 8.47
N LEU A 85 1.37 1.77 8.36
CA LEU A 85 0.35 2.45 7.58
C LEU A 85 0.79 2.56 6.13
N ALA A 86 -0.05 2.19 5.18
CA ALA A 86 0.29 2.28 3.77
C ALA A 86 -0.80 2.95 2.95
N THR A 87 -0.39 3.76 1.99
CA THR A 87 -1.31 4.40 1.06
C THR A 87 -0.66 4.64 -0.30
N THR A 88 -1.51 4.72 -1.34
CA THR A 88 -1.15 5.29 -2.63
C THR A 88 -1.78 6.67 -2.72
N VAL A 89 -0.96 7.72 -2.65
CA VAL A 89 -1.41 9.13 -2.60
C VAL A 89 -2.20 9.49 -3.85
N LEU A 90 -1.63 9.21 -5.02
CA LEU A 90 -2.29 9.35 -6.32
C LEU A 90 -2.62 7.94 -6.85
N GLN A 91 -3.91 7.57 -6.78
CA GLN A 91 -4.39 6.25 -7.19
C GLN A 91 -4.65 6.14 -8.71
N THR A 92 -4.23 7.12 -9.48
CA THR A 92 -4.22 7.13 -10.94
C THR A 92 -2.78 7.15 -11.46
N CYS A 93 -2.56 6.68 -12.68
CA CYS A 93 -1.23 6.65 -13.27
C CYS A 93 -1.35 6.81 -14.78
N ILE A 94 -0.61 7.76 -15.37
CA ILE A 94 -0.62 7.99 -16.82
C ILE A 94 -0.25 6.74 -17.63
N ARG A 95 0.50 5.82 -17.04
CA ARG A 95 0.89 4.57 -17.67
C ARG A 95 -0.20 3.51 -17.61
N TYR A 96 -1.02 3.53 -16.55
CA TYR A 96 -2.15 2.60 -16.39
C TYR A 96 -3.30 2.93 -17.34
N GLU A 97 -3.57 4.19 -17.56
CA GLU A 97 -4.65 4.66 -18.45
C GLU A 97 -4.36 4.35 -19.93
N SER A 98 -3.09 4.18 -20.30
CA SER A 98 -2.71 3.73 -21.62
C SER A 98 -2.68 2.20 -21.70
N ARG A 99 -3.74 1.59 -22.20
CA ARG A 99 -3.92 0.12 -22.27
C ARG A 99 -2.72 -0.65 -22.84
N LYS A 100 -1.95 -0.03 -23.74
CA LYS A 100 -0.74 -0.63 -24.36
C LYS A 100 0.53 -0.46 -23.51
N LYS A 101 0.49 0.37 -22.46
CA LYS A 101 1.66 0.73 -21.65
C LYS A 101 1.52 0.38 -20.17
N THR A 102 0.40 -0.23 -19.79
CA THR A 102 0.14 -0.66 -18.42
C THR A 102 1.17 -1.69 -17.97
N CYS A 103 1.74 -1.49 -16.78
CA CYS A 103 2.56 -2.51 -16.14
C CYS A 103 1.70 -3.73 -15.81
N GLN A 104 2.11 -4.93 -16.24
CA GLN A 104 1.29 -6.14 -16.15
C GLN A 104 0.99 -6.59 -14.71
N PHE A 105 1.84 -6.21 -13.76
CA PHE A 105 1.69 -6.52 -12.34
C PHE A 105 0.90 -5.46 -11.55
N CYS A 106 0.54 -4.32 -12.19
CA CYS A 106 -0.08 -3.20 -11.48
C CYS A 106 -1.60 -3.36 -11.39
N SER A 107 -2.14 -3.21 -10.18
CA SER A 107 -3.58 -3.26 -9.91
C SER A 107 -4.17 -1.93 -9.41
N ILE A 108 -3.47 -0.80 -9.68
CA ILE A 108 -3.84 0.52 -9.15
C ILE A 108 -5.29 0.90 -9.48
N GLY A 109 -5.74 0.67 -10.72
CA GLY A 109 -7.10 0.96 -11.16
C GLY A 109 -8.16 0.00 -10.61
N GLN A 110 -7.79 -1.22 -10.26
CA GLN A 110 -8.74 -2.21 -9.73
C GLN A 110 -9.27 -1.81 -8.34
N SER A 111 -8.41 -1.31 -7.46
CA SER A 111 -8.83 -0.81 -6.15
C SER A 111 -9.77 0.39 -6.26
N LEU A 112 -9.50 1.28 -7.21
CA LEU A 112 -10.34 2.44 -7.48
C LEU A 112 -11.70 2.01 -8.03
N ALA A 113 -11.72 1.13 -9.04
CA ALA A 113 -12.96 0.58 -9.61
C ALA A 113 -13.81 -0.20 -8.58
N ALA A 114 -13.16 -0.85 -7.62
CA ALA A 114 -13.83 -1.55 -6.53
C ALA A 114 -14.32 -0.63 -5.39
N GLY A 115 -14.15 0.69 -5.51
CA GLY A 115 -14.57 1.67 -4.51
C GLY A 115 -13.86 1.54 -3.15
N ARG A 116 -12.66 0.95 -3.11
CA ARG A 116 -11.90 0.72 -1.87
C ARG A 116 -10.97 1.86 -1.50
N THR A 117 -10.83 2.83 -2.37
CA THR A 117 -9.95 3.98 -2.23
C THR A 117 -10.47 5.13 -3.08
N ILE A 118 -9.88 6.30 -2.97
CA ILE A 118 -10.17 7.47 -3.80
C ILE A 118 -9.01 7.79 -4.76
N ALA A 119 -9.29 8.49 -5.83
CA ALA A 119 -8.33 8.77 -6.90
C ALA A 119 -7.12 9.60 -6.43
N HIS A 120 -7.37 10.58 -5.59
CA HIS A 120 -6.34 11.48 -5.04
C HIS A 120 -6.62 11.74 -3.57
N LYS A 121 -5.62 11.56 -2.73
CA LYS A 121 -5.67 11.84 -1.30
C LYS A 121 -4.97 13.14 -1.02
N THR A 122 -5.67 14.06 -0.39
CA THR A 122 -5.09 15.36 -0.05
C THR A 122 -4.08 15.26 1.09
N PRO A 123 -3.10 16.15 1.19
CA PRO A 123 -2.19 16.22 2.32
C PRO A 123 -2.90 16.29 3.68
N ALA A 124 -4.00 17.05 3.76
CA ALA A 124 -4.80 17.15 4.98
C ALA A 124 -5.45 15.81 5.38
N GLN A 125 -6.05 15.08 4.43
CA GLN A 125 -6.61 13.74 4.69
C GLN A 125 -5.55 12.76 5.17
N LEU A 126 -4.35 12.80 4.57
CA LEU A 126 -3.24 11.92 4.95
C LEU A 126 -2.72 12.23 6.35
N ALA A 127 -2.57 13.51 6.69
CA ALA A 127 -2.16 13.96 8.02
C ALA A 127 -3.17 13.53 9.11
N GLU A 128 -4.46 13.73 8.85
CA GLU A 128 -5.53 13.36 9.75
C GLU A 128 -5.55 11.85 10.02
N VAL A 129 -5.45 11.03 8.96
CA VAL A 129 -5.47 9.57 9.08
C VAL A 129 -4.19 9.04 9.73
N ALA A 130 -3.01 9.58 9.38
CA ALA A 130 -1.74 9.18 9.98
C ALA A 130 -1.74 9.40 11.50
N LYS A 131 -2.16 10.59 11.95
CA LYS A 131 -2.28 10.92 13.37
C LYS A 131 -3.22 9.95 14.09
N ALA A 132 -4.41 9.71 13.54
CA ALA A 132 -5.37 8.80 14.15
C ALA A 132 -4.87 7.35 14.19
N ALA A 133 -4.14 6.88 13.17
CA ALA A 133 -3.58 5.54 13.13
C ALA A 133 -2.48 5.34 14.19
N VAL A 134 -1.65 6.36 14.43
CA VAL A 134 -0.67 6.34 15.53
C VAL A 134 -1.37 6.30 16.89
N GLU A 135 -2.33 7.20 17.12
CA GLU A 135 -3.01 7.32 18.40
C GLU A 135 -3.88 6.11 18.77
N LEU A 136 -4.54 5.49 17.79
CA LEU A 136 -5.53 4.44 18.04
C LEU A 136 -4.99 3.02 17.88
N ASP A 137 -4.04 2.85 16.98
CA ASP A 137 -3.55 1.52 16.56
C ASP A 137 -2.04 1.35 16.72
N GLY A 138 -1.32 2.37 17.22
CA GLY A 138 0.11 2.27 17.51
C GLY A 138 0.98 2.11 16.26
N VAL A 139 0.58 2.73 15.15
CA VAL A 139 1.38 2.72 13.92
C VAL A 139 2.74 3.35 14.18
N THR A 140 3.81 2.70 13.70
CA THR A 140 5.20 3.09 13.93
C THR A 140 5.88 3.71 12.71
N HIS A 141 5.36 3.48 11.51
CA HIS A 141 5.86 4.10 10.27
C HIS A 141 4.82 4.04 9.15
N MET A 142 5.02 4.87 8.12
CA MET A 142 4.09 4.95 7.01
C MET A 142 4.79 4.84 5.65
N VAL A 143 4.16 4.10 4.74
CA VAL A 143 4.59 3.97 3.35
C VAL A 143 3.66 4.77 2.44
N LEU A 144 4.23 5.72 1.74
CA LEU A 144 3.57 6.56 0.74
C LEU A 144 4.01 6.10 -0.66
N THR A 145 3.10 5.57 -1.44
CA THR A 145 3.33 5.27 -2.85
C THR A 145 2.56 6.22 -3.73
N THR A 146 2.89 6.33 -4.99
CA THR A 146 2.12 7.13 -5.95
C THR A 146 2.09 6.48 -7.33
N GLY A 147 0.95 6.58 -8.00
CA GLY A 147 0.94 6.44 -9.45
C GLY A 147 1.66 7.62 -10.09
N THR A 148 2.15 7.45 -11.29
CA THR A 148 2.92 8.49 -11.99
C THR A 148 1.99 9.53 -12.60
N PRO A 149 2.03 10.80 -12.16
CA PRO A 149 1.32 11.90 -12.81
C PRO A 149 2.02 12.32 -14.12
N ALA A 150 1.35 13.16 -14.88
CA ALA A 150 2.00 13.90 -15.97
C ALA A 150 2.97 14.92 -15.37
N GLY A 151 4.25 14.81 -15.71
CA GLY A 151 5.26 15.75 -15.22
C GLY A 151 6.63 15.10 -15.05
N LYS A 152 7.66 15.93 -14.95
CA LYS A 152 9.05 15.50 -14.84
C LYS A 152 9.44 15.09 -13.41
N ASP A 153 8.67 15.52 -12.43
CA ASP A 153 8.83 15.15 -11.02
C ASP A 153 8.37 13.70 -10.73
N ARG A 154 7.61 13.11 -11.66
CA ARG A 154 7.14 11.71 -11.61
C ARG A 154 6.49 11.28 -10.29
N GLY A 155 5.88 12.24 -9.59
CA GLY A 155 5.20 12.03 -8.31
C GLY A 155 5.98 12.47 -7.08
N ALA A 156 7.22 12.93 -7.23
CA ALA A 156 8.00 13.45 -6.10
C ALA A 156 7.30 14.64 -5.42
N LYS A 157 6.69 15.54 -6.19
CA LYS A 157 5.97 16.70 -5.65
C LYS A 157 4.83 16.29 -4.71
N VAL A 158 3.95 15.38 -5.13
CA VAL A 158 2.82 14.96 -4.29
C VAL A 158 3.28 14.19 -3.06
N LEU A 159 4.42 13.51 -3.12
CA LEU A 159 5.02 12.89 -1.94
C LEU A 159 5.56 13.94 -0.96
N CYS A 160 6.25 14.99 -1.43
CA CYS A 160 6.72 16.08 -0.58
C CYS A 160 5.55 16.76 0.15
N GLU A 161 4.54 17.22 -0.59
CA GLU A 161 3.37 17.88 0.00
C GLU A 161 2.65 17.01 1.04
N SER A 162 2.59 15.71 0.78
CA SER A 162 2.00 14.74 1.71
C SER A 162 2.86 14.54 2.96
N ALA A 163 4.18 14.42 2.78
CA ALA A 163 5.12 14.21 3.87
C ALA A 163 5.16 15.42 4.82
N GLU A 164 5.24 16.63 4.27
CA GLU A 164 5.21 17.87 5.05
C GLU A 164 3.96 17.96 5.93
N ALA A 165 2.79 17.66 5.37
CA ALA A 165 1.53 17.69 6.12
C ALA A 165 1.47 16.61 7.22
N ILE A 166 1.94 15.40 6.93
CA ILE A 166 1.98 14.31 7.90
C ILE A 166 2.95 14.65 9.03
N LYS A 167 4.19 15.09 8.72
CA LYS A 167 5.21 15.47 9.71
C LYS A 167 4.75 16.63 10.59
N ALA A 168 3.99 17.57 10.05
CA ALA A 168 3.40 18.66 10.84
C ALA A 168 2.34 18.18 11.85
N ALA A 169 1.68 17.06 11.57
CA ALA A 169 0.58 16.54 12.40
C ALA A 169 1.03 15.46 13.41
N VAL A 170 2.04 14.67 13.07
CA VAL A 170 2.51 13.54 13.88
C VAL A 170 3.96 13.21 13.55
N ASP A 171 4.76 12.88 14.56
CA ASP A 171 6.13 12.36 14.39
C ASP A 171 6.05 10.89 13.99
N LEU A 172 6.19 10.63 12.69
CA LEU A 172 6.06 9.30 12.10
C LEU A 172 7.12 9.14 11.00
N PRO A 173 7.98 8.11 11.05
CA PRO A 173 8.89 7.78 9.95
C PRO A 173 8.14 7.51 8.65
N LEU A 174 8.60 8.11 7.55
CA LEU A 174 7.96 8.03 6.24
C LEU A 174 8.87 7.39 5.20
N GLN A 175 8.34 6.40 4.48
CA GLN A 175 8.94 5.87 3.27
C GLN A 175 8.16 6.38 2.06
N GLY A 176 8.84 7.08 1.14
CA GLY A 176 8.28 7.51 -0.14
C GLY A 176 8.64 6.55 -1.27
N GLN A 177 7.70 6.30 -2.20
CA GLN A 177 7.95 5.47 -3.39
C GLN A 177 7.37 6.15 -4.63
N CYS A 178 8.24 6.50 -5.58
CA CYS A 178 7.87 7.03 -6.90
C CYS A 178 8.83 6.52 -7.98
N GLU A 179 8.55 6.83 -9.25
CA GLU A 179 9.56 6.67 -10.29
C GLU A 179 10.70 7.70 -10.10
N PRO A 180 11.94 7.39 -10.52
CA PRO A 180 13.03 8.36 -10.49
C PRO A 180 12.63 9.66 -11.21
N PRO A 181 12.62 10.81 -10.54
CA PRO A 181 12.37 12.10 -11.19
C PRO A 181 13.47 12.44 -12.22
N GLU A 182 13.16 13.32 -13.16
CA GLU A 182 14.17 13.73 -14.18
C GLU A 182 15.22 14.69 -13.63
N ASP A 183 14.92 15.37 -12.52
CA ASP A 183 15.83 16.30 -11.82
C ASP A 183 16.19 15.72 -10.47
N ASP A 184 17.48 15.45 -10.26
CA ASP A 184 18.00 14.87 -9.02
C ASP A 184 17.78 15.76 -7.80
N ALA A 185 17.54 17.06 -7.98
CA ALA A 185 17.18 17.98 -6.89
C ALA A 185 15.91 17.54 -6.12
N TRP A 186 15.06 16.71 -6.73
CA TRP A 186 13.91 16.14 -6.04
C TRP A 186 14.27 15.21 -4.90
N HIS A 187 15.41 14.54 -4.96
CA HIS A 187 15.87 13.68 -3.86
C HIS A 187 16.08 14.50 -2.58
N GLN A 188 16.78 15.63 -2.71
CA GLN A 188 16.97 16.54 -1.57
C GLN A 188 15.64 17.12 -1.09
N ARG A 189 14.75 17.54 -2.00
CA ARG A 189 13.44 18.07 -1.62
C ARG A 189 12.58 17.05 -0.87
N MET A 190 12.61 15.78 -1.29
CA MET A 190 11.90 14.71 -0.58
C MET A 190 12.47 14.49 0.82
N PHE A 191 13.79 14.54 0.98
CA PHE A 191 14.43 14.47 2.30
C PHE A 191 14.03 15.67 3.17
N ASP A 192 14.10 16.89 2.64
CA ASP A 192 13.74 18.13 3.36
C ASP A 192 12.25 18.15 3.76
N ALA A 193 11.38 17.54 2.96
CA ALA A 193 9.96 17.35 3.26
C ALA A 193 9.68 16.32 4.35
N GLY A 194 10.71 15.59 4.82
CA GLY A 194 10.60 14.61 5.89
C GLY A 194 10.39 13.17 5.43
N ILE A 195 10.75 12.82 4.20
CA ILE A 195 10.80 11.43 3.76
C ILE A 195 12.12 10.82 4.24
N ASP A 196 12.02 9.89 5.19
CA ASP A 196 13.18 9.28 5.84
C ASP A 196 13.81 8.16 4.98
N THR A 197 13.02 7.52 4.14
CA THR A 197 13.46 6.42 3.27
C THR A 197 12.82 6.54 1.90
N LEU A 198 13.62 6.39 0.84
CA LEU A 198 13.14 6.45 -0.54
C LEU A 198 13.26 5.08 -1.21
N GLY A 199 12.17 4.59 -1.78
CA GLY A 199 12.12 3.38 -2.59
C GLY A 199 11.88 3.71 -4.06
N MET A 200 12.77 3.25 -4.93
CA MET A 200 12.62 3.33 -6.39
C MET A 200 12.76 1.93 -6.97
N HIS A 201 11.64 1.35 -7.39
CA HIS A 201 11.59 -0.04 -7.79
C HIS A 201 12.02 -0.23 -9.25
N LEU A 202 13.00 -1.09 -9.46
CA LEU A 202 13.46 -1.48 -10.81
C LEU A 202 12.44 -2.37 -11.52
N GLU A 203 11.72 -3.21 -10.78
CA GLU A 203 10.74 -4.20 -11.24
C GLU A 203 11.37 -5.29 -12.12
N ALA A 204 12.18 -4.92 -13.10
CA ALA A 204 12.96 -5.81 -13.95
C ALA A 204 14.25 -5.12 -14.37
N VAL A 205 15.32 -5.90 -14.55
CA VAL A 205 16.67 -5.40 -14.87
C VAL A 205 16.91 -5.36 -16.38
N THR A 206 16.54 -6.43 -17.10
CA THR A 206 16.86 -6.52 -18.54
C THR A 206 15.89 -5.69 -19.38
N PRO A 207 16.39 -4.98 -20.42
CA PRO A 207 15.56 -4.15 -21.29
C PRO A 207 14.37 -4.91 -21.90
N GLU A 208 14.60 -6.12 -22.40
CA GLU A 208 13.58 -6.93 -23.07
C GLU A 208 12.45 -7.32 -22.10
N VAL A 209 12.78 -7.61 -20.84
CA VAL A 209 11.78 -7.91 -19.82
C VAL A 209 11.02 -6.65 -19.44
N ARG A 210 11.69 -5.50 -19.29
CA ARG A 210 11.08 -4.21 -19.02
C ARG A 210 10.07 -3.82 -20.09
N GLU A 211 10.46 -3.91 -21.38
CA GLU A 211 9.58 -3.65 -22.50
C GLU A 211 8.33 -4.55 -22.50
N ARG A 212 8.49 -5.80 -22.14
CA ARG A 212 7.39 -6.77 -22.10
C ARG A 212 6.41 -6.54 -20.95
N ILE A 213 6.92 -6.36 -19.71
CA ILE A 213 6.08 -6.35 -18.50
C ILE A 213 5.69 -4.96 -18.01
N MET A 214 6.44 -3.92 -18.40
CA MET A 214 6.21 -2.54 -17.98
C MET A 214 6.56 -1.52 -19.08
N PRO A 215 5.94 -1.66 -20.28
CA PRO A 215 6.35 -0.89 -21.46
C PRO A 215 6.27 0.63 -21.24
N GLY A 216 5.37 1.10 -20.38
CA GLY A 216 5.26 2.52 -20.03
C GLY A 216 6.42 3.05 -19.17
N LYS A 217 7.15 2.17 -18.49
CA LYS A 217 8.31 2.49 -17.64
C LYS A 217 9.64 2.04 -18.25
N ALA A 218 9.63 1.31 -19.38
CA ALA A 218 10.82 0.70 -19.93
C ALA A 218 11.94 1.72 -20.22
N SER A 219 11.58 2.93 -20.64
CA SER A 219 12.49 4.03 -20.94
C SER A 219 12.94 4.83 -19.71
N VAL A 220 12.42 4.54 -18.51
CA VAL A 220 12.89 5.21 -17.29
C VAL A 220 14.31 4.70 -16.98
N PRO A 221 15.31 5.58 -16.80
CA PRO A 221 16.68 5.15 -16.48
C PRO A 221 16.73 4.29 -15.21
N LEU A 222 17.73 3.39 -15.17
CA LEU A 222 18.07 2.59 -14.00
C LEU A 222 19.09 3.30 -13.14
#